data_1e6764075ad8780edf4698cf8a48d389
#
_entry.id   1e6764075ad8780edf4698cf8a48d389
#
_cell.length_a   1.000
_cell.length_b   1.000
_cell.length_c   1.000
_cell.angle_alpha   90.00
_cell.angle_beta   90.00
_cell.angle_gamma   90.00
#
_symmetry.space_group_name_H-M   'P 1'
#
loop_
_entity.id
_entity.type
_entity.pdbx_description
1 polymer ?
#
loop_
_entity_poly.entity_id
_entity_poly.type
_entity_poly.pdbx_seq_one_letter_code
_entity_poly.pdbx_strand_id
1 'polypeptide(L)'
;MFGIFRNKNSNYNVSAKKRVAYCIGINDYPGTRNDLRGCVNDAIDWASLTQVHGYTADIIKDRDATVSLGKNILKELVNDSNKYGKDFQGILTFSGHGTHVPDLDGDEENGRDEALCMYDGLIIDDEIREILSSFNKNARLWIVADCCHSGTITRNFLETLYDEELKAKPRYMPPSDDLLALMNIRQKSYIVRPQEEDMNEILLTGSLDSEYSWDAFIDGKFQGAMSYHAKKIIRNNPGITFDKLHAEVRKFLPSRQFPQTPQLEGREQNKVLKIF
;
A
#
# COMPACT_ATOMS: atom_id res chain seq x y z
N MET A 1 34.92 41.48 -42.61
CA MET A 1 33.84 41.62 -41.62
C MET A 1 33.05 40.33 -41.61
N PHE A 2 33.46 39.37 -40.76
CA PHE A 2 32.84 38.03 -40.73
C PHE A 2 31.80 37.99 -39.59
N GLY A 3 30.53 37.86 -39.95
CA GLY A 3 29.42 37.72 -39.04
C GLY A 3 29.36 36.31 -38.47
N ILE A 4 29.49 36.22 -37.14
CA ILE A 4 29.35 34.95 -36.41
C ILE A 4 27.86 34.70 -36.18
N PHE A 5 27.32 33.69 -36.87
CA PHE A 5 25.99 33.17 -36.56
C PHE A 5 26.05 32.42 -35.22
N ARG A 6 25.48 33.00 -34.16
CA ARG A 6 25.20 32.29 -32.92
C ARG A 6 24.03 31.35 -33.13
N ASN A 7 24.34 30.07 -33.16
CA ASN A 7 23.37 28.98 -33.10
C ASN A 7 22.69 29.06 -31.72
N LYS A 8 21.42 29.42 -31.65
CA LYS A 8 20.61 29.31 -30.46
C LYS A 8 20.34 27.83 -30.25
N ASN A 9 21.13 27.19 -29.39
CA ASN A 9 20.85 25.86 -28.90
C ASN A 9 19.48 25.90 -28.20
N SER A 10 18.51 25.22 -28.81
CA SER A 10 17.26 24.86 -28.19
C SER A 10 17.56 23.96 -27.01
N ASN A 11 17.42 24.49 -25.80
CA ASN A 11 17.35 23.67 -24.60
C ASN A 11 16.09 22.81 -24.68
N TYR A 12 16.21 21.64 -25.26
CA TYR A 12 15.29 20.54 -24.98
C TYR A 12 15.54 20.13 -23.53
N ASN A 13 14.79 20.74 -22.61
CA ASN A 13 14.59 20.17 -21.28
C ASN A 13 13.81 18.88 -21.49
N VAL A 14 14.54 17.77 -21.70
CA VAL A 14 13.95 16.45 -21.51
C VAL A 14 13.66 16.37 -20.02
N SER A 15 12.40 16.55 -19.64
CA SER A 15 11.94 16.33 -18.28
C SER A 15 12.35 14.91 -17.92
N ALA A 16 13.33 14.76 -17.04
CA ALA A 16 13.79 13.44 -16.60
C ALA A 16 12.63 12.76 -15.89
N LYS A 17 12.25 11.57 -16.34
CA LYS A 17 11.21 10.77 -15.66
C LYS A 17 11.59 10.60 -14.20
N LYS A 18 10.68 10.92 -13.30
CA LYS A 18 10.83 10.73 -11.86
C LYS A 18 10.12 9.44 -11.45
N ARG A 19 10.88 8.46 -10.98
CA ARG A 19 10.37 7.17 -10.49
C ARG A 19 10.82 6.96 -9.06
N VAL A 20 9.88 6.87 -8.14
CA VAL A 20 10.15 6.67 -6.71
C VAL A 20 9.30 5.53 -6.15
N ALA A 21 9.86 4.79 -5.21
CA ALA A 21 9.16 3.77 -4.47
C ALA A 21 9.42 3.93 -2.98
N TYR A 22 8.37 3.92 -2.17
CA TYR A 22 8.45 3.87 -0.72
C TYR A 22 7.92 2.52 -0.27
N CYS A 23 8.76 1.73 0.39
CA CYS A 23 8.45 0.38 0.81
C CYS A 23 8.45 0.30 2.33
N ILE A 24 7.25 0.26 2.91
CA ILE A 24 7.04 0.25 4.37
C ILE A 24 6.80 -1.19 4.83
N GLY A 25 7.53 -1.63 5.86
CA GLY A 25 7.35 -2.94 6.47
C GLY A 25 7.51 -2.89 7.98
N ILE A 26 6.49 -3.30 8.73
CA ILE A 26 6.49 -3.24 10.19
C ILE A 26 6.32 -4.64 10.76
N ASN A 27 7.37 -5.16 11.38
CA ASN A 27 7.35 -6.40 12.13
C ASN A 27 7.20 -6.16 13.63
N ASP A 28 7.93 -5.18 14.17
CA ASP A 28 8.04 -4.89 15.59
C ASP A 28 7.04 -3.79 15.97
N TYR A 29 5.96 -4.18 16.63
CA TYR A 29 4.92 -3.27 17.12
C TYR A 29 5.06 -3.06 18.63
N PRO A 30 4.70 -1.88 19.16
CA PRO A 30 4.69 -1.66 20.60
C PRO A 30 3.84 -2.71 21.34
N GLY A 31 4.50 -3.55 22.13
CA GLY A 31 3.86 -4.68 22.82
C GLY A 31 3.96 -5.97 22.00
N THR A 32 4.80 -6.89 22.43
CA THR A 32 5.29 -8.09 21.75
C THR A 32 4.25 -9.06 21.17
N ARG A 33 2.98 -8.96 21.60
CA ARG A 33 1.90 -9.86 21.10
C ARG A 33 1.49 -9.58 19.66
N ASN A 34 1.78 -8.39 19.15
CA ASN A 34 1.37 -7.96 17.83
C ASN A 34 2.47 -8.12 16.78
N ASP A 35 3.67 -8.60 17.16
CA ASP A 35 4.79 -8.72 16.23
C ASP A 35 4.45 -9.63 15.06
N LEU A 36 4.89 -9.21 13.88
CA LEU A 36 4.89 -9.95 12.62
C LEU A 36 6.34 -10.40 12.29
N ARG A 37 6.52 -11.10 11.20
CA ARG A 37 7.84 -11.63 10.83
C ARG A 37 8.22 -11.37 9.37
N GLY A 38 7.23 -11.16 8.51
CA GLY A 38 7.41 -11.10 7.06
C GLY A 38 7.39 -9.69 6.46
N CYS A 39 6.89 -8.69 7.19
CA CYS A 39 6.60 -7.38 6.61
C CYS A 39 7.86 -6.61 6.20
N VAL A 40 8.93 -6.68 7.00
CA VAL A 40 10.22 -6.09 6.64
C VAL A 40 10.83 -6.80 5.43
N ASN A 41 10.67 -8.13 5.32
CA ASN A 41 11.10 -8.88 4.15
C ASN A 41 10.33 -8.45 2.89
N ASP A 42 9.01 -8.20 3.02
CA ASP A 42 8.21 -7.69 1.91
C ASP A 42 8.71 -6.34 1.44
N ALA A 43 8.95 -5.39 2.36
CA ALA A 43 9.47 -4.07 2.03
C ALA A 43 10.81 -4.16 1.29
N ILE A 44 11.75 -4.99 1.75
CA ILE A 44 13.04 -5.22 1.11
C ILE A 44 12.87 -5.81 -0.30
N ASP A 45 12.01 -6.81 -0.45
CA ASP A 45 11.78 -7.47 -1.73
C ASP A 45 11.07 -6.55 -2.74
N TRP A 46 10.10 -5.74 -2.30
CA TRP A 46 9.44 -4.74 -3.12
C TRP A 46 10.43 -3.66 -3.57
N ALA A 47 11.27 -3.16 -2.66
CA ALA A 47 12.31 -2.19 -3.01
C ALA A 47 13.27 -2.76 -4.06
N SER A 48 13.77 -3.99 -3.85
CA SER A 48 14.63 -4.66 -4.81
C SER A 48 13.96 -4.82 -6.17
N LEU A 49 12.67 -5.22 -6.19
CA LEU A 49 11.90 -5.38 -7.43
C LEU A 49 11.74 -4.06 -8.17
N THR A 50 11.40 -2.98 -7.47
CA THR A 50 11.20 -1.66 -8.08
C THR A 50 12.51 -1.05 -8.58
N GLN A 51 13.63 -1.26 -7.87
CA GLN A 51 14.97 -0.81 -8.30
C GLN A 51 15.40 -1.42 -9.63
N VAL A 52 15.12 -2.72 -9.87
CA VAL A 52 15.43 -3.37 -11.18
C VAL A 52 14.67 -2.71 -12.32
N HIS A 53 13.53 -2.07 -12.03
CA HIS A 53 12.70 -1.33 -12.98
C HIS A 53 12.98 0.18 -13.02
N GLY A 54 14.10 0.62 -12.43
CA GLY A 54 14.61 2.00 -12.51
C GLY A 54 13.96 2.98 -11.55
N TYR A 55 13.38 2.49 -10.44
CA TYR A 55 12.90 3.34 -9.35
C TYR A 55 14.01 3.61 -8.34
N THR A 56 14.04 4.82 -7.78
CA THR A 56 14.72 5.06 -6.52
C THR A 56 13.80 4.55 -5.42
N ALA A 57 14.28 3.61 -4.60
CA ALA A 57 13.44 2.96 -3.60
C ALA A 57 13.99 3.18 -2.20
N ASP A 58 13.14 3.65 -1.30
CA ASP A 58 13.39 3.81 0.12
C ASP A 58 12.68 2.70 0.90
N ILE A 59 13.37 2.14 1.88
CA ILE A 59 12.84 1.11 2.78
C ILE A 59 12.64 1.72 4.15
N ILE A 60 11.40 1.72 4.65
CA ILE A 60 11.01 2.23 5.97
C ILE A 60 10.59 1.05 6.84
N LYS A 61 11.21 0.88 8.00
CA LYS A 61 11.03 -0.32 8.83
C LYS A 61 10.67 0.01 10.26
N ASP A 62 9.80 -0.81 10.82
CA ASP A 62 9.52 -0.87 12.25
C ASP A 62 9.31 0.54 12.85
N ARG A 63 10.04 0.90 13.88
CA ARG A 63 9.91 2.19 14.59
C ARG A 63 10.09 3.43 13.72
N ASP A 64 10.70 3.32 12.55
CA ASP A 64 10.87 4.45 11.64
C ASP A 64 9.59 4.70 10.82
N ALA A 65 8.69 3.71 10.74
CA ALA A 65 7.42 3.79 10.04
C ALA A 65 6.34 4.49 10.89
N THR A 66 6.54 5.78 11.16
CA THR A 66 5.62 6.58 11.97
C THR A 66 4.46 7.15 11.14
N VAL A 67 3.35 7.50 11.81
CA VAL A 67 2.21 8.21 11.21
C VAL A 67 2.67 9.48 10.49
N SER A 68 3.53 10.26 11.13
CA SER A 68 4.06 11.50 10.55
C SER A 68 4.83 11.24 9.27
N LEU A 69 5.71 10.23 9.25
CA LEU A 69 6.48 9.88 8.06
C LEU A 69 5.57 9.35 6.95
N GLY A 70 4.61 8.47 7.27
CA GLY A 70 3.66 7.95 6.29
C GLY A 70 2.86 9.05 5.59
N LYS A 71 2.33 10.02 6.36
CA LYS A 71 1.62 11.19 5.80
C LYS A 71 2.55 12.09 4.99
N ASN A 72 3.81 12.25 5.40
CA ASN A 72 4.79 13.03 4.63
C ASN A 72 5.13 12.36 3.30
N ILE A 73 5.27 11.04 3.25
CA ILE A 73 5.46 10.28 2.02
C ILE A 73 4.29 10.50 1.05
N LEU A 74 3.05 10.39 1.53
CA LEU A 74 1.86 10.66 0.70
C LEU A 74 1.88 12.07 0.13
N LYS A 75 2.20 13.09 0.95
CA LYS A 75 2.32 14.48 0.50
C LYS A 75 3.46 14.67 -0.51
N GLU A 76 4.58 13.99 -0.33
CA GLU A 76 5.71 14.03 -1.27
C GLU A 76 5.32 13.42 -2.63
N LEU A 77 4.61 12.28 -2.63
CA LEU A 77 4.06 11.67 -3.84
C LEU A 77 3.12 12.63 -4.59
N VAL A 78 2.25 13.34 -3.87
CA VAL A 78 1.37 14.36 -4.44
C VAL A 78 2.17 15.52 -5.02
N ASN A 79 3.14 16.05 -4.29
CA ASN A 79 3.98 17.17 -4.75
C ASN A 79 4.77 16.79 -6.00
N ASP A 80 5.40 15.61 -6.01
CA ASP A 80 6.14 15.11 -7.17
C ASP A 80 5.20 14.86 -8.36
N SER A 81 4.00 14.33 -8.13
CA SER A 81 3.01 14.13 -9.19
C SER A 81 2.62 15.45 -9.87
N ASN A 82 2.43 16.50 -9.08
CA ASN A 82 2.09 17.83 -9.58
C ASN A 82 3.27 18.51 -10.28
N LYS A 83 4.49 18.24 -9.82
CA LYS A 83 5.71 18.80 -10.41
C LYS A 83 6.08 18.16 -11.75
N TYR A 84 5.96 16.83 -11.87
CA TYR A 84 6.43 16.07 -13.03
C TYR A 84 5.30 15.59 -13.95
N GLY A 85 4.04 15.65 -13.51
CA GLY A 85 2.88 15.24 -14.30
C GLY A 85 3.00 13.82 -14.84
N LYS A 86 2.79 13.64 -16.15
CA LYS A 86 2.86 12.33 -16.84
C LYS A 86 4.24 11.64 -16.76
N ASP A 87 5.28 12.36 -16.43
CA ASP A 87 6.64 11.84 -16.25
C ASP A 87 6.91 11.33 -14.84
N PHE A 88 5.91 11.43 -13.93
CA PHE A 88 5.97 10.88 -12.58
C PHE A 88 5.38 9.47 -12.51
N GLN A 89 6.09 8.58 -11.81
CA GLN A 89 5.61 7.26 -11.42
C GLN A 89 6.00 7.00 -9.96
N GLY A 90 5.00 6.89 -9.10
CA GLY A 90 5.15 6.57 -7.68
C GLY A 90 4.70 5.15 -7.36
N ILE A 91 5.37 4.51 -6.41
CA ILE A 91 4.95 3.25 -5.80
C ILE A 91 5.00 3.42 -4.29
N LEU A 92 3.94 3.02 -3.61
CA LEU A 92 3.90 2.90 -2.16
C LEU A 92 3.51 1.48 -1.81
N THR A 93 4.35 0.77 -1.06
CA THR A 93 3.98 -0.53 -0.52
C THR A 93 3.93 -0.46 0.99
N PHE A 94 2.90 -1.05 1.56
CA PHE A 94 2.72 -1.21 2.99
C PHE A 94 2.51 -2.68 3.31
N SER A 95 3.34 -3.22 4.19
CA SER A 95 3.21 -4.55 4.78
C SER A 95 3.24 -4.41 6.29
N GLY A 96 2.14 -4.74 6.95
CA GLY A 96 1.97 -4.54 8.38
C GLY A 96 0.60 -4.98 8.85
N HIS A 97 0.21 -4.58 10.04
CA HIS A 97 -1.16 -4.72 10.49
C HIS A 97 -2.06 -3.65 9.87
N GLY A 98 -3.28 -4.05 9.58
CA GLY A 98 -4.39 -3.14 9.39
C GLY A 98 -5.38 -3.27 10.55
N THR A 99 -6.28 -2.34 10.64
CA THR A 99 -7.37 -2.31 11.62
C THR A 99 -8.56 -1.54 11.06
N HIS A 100 -9.62 -1.46 11.83
CA HIS A 100 -10.74 -0.57 11.56
C HIS A 100 -11.03 0.27 12.80
N VAL A 101 -11.63 1.41 12.56
CA VAL A 101 -12.12 2.33 13.61
C VAL A 101 -13.56 2.68 13.32
N PRO A 102 -14.34 3.20 14.30
CA PRO A 102 -15.68 3.67 14.02
C PRO A 102 -15.68 4.76 12.95
N ASP A 103 -16.53 4.60 11.95
CA ASP A 103 -16.83 5.63 10.96
C ASP A 103 -17.47 6.84 11.66
N LEU A 104 -16.86 8.00 11.54
CA LEU A 104 -17.32 9.23 12.18
C LEU A 104 -18.11 10.14 11.26
N ASP A 105 -18.04 9.96 9.95
CA ASP A 105 -18.70 10.82 8.97
C ASP A 105 -19.90 10.17 8.25
N GLY A 106 -19.97 8.84 8.28
CA GLY A 106 -21.13 8.08 7.84
C GLY A 106 -21.13 7.77 6.36
N ASP A 107 -19.96 7.73 5.73
CA ASP A 107 -19.80 7.41 4.30
C ASP A 107 -19.60 5.90 4.05
N GLU A 108 -19.29 5.12 5.10
CA GLU A 108 -19.09 3.68 5.00
C GLU A 108 -20.37 2.91 5.40
N GLU A 109 -20.86 2.02 4.52
CA GLU A 109 -22.05 1.20 4.75
C GLU A 109 -21.93 0.29 5.99
N ASN A 110 -20.73 -0.16 6.30
CA ASN A 110 -20.43 -1.01 7.45
C ASN A 110 -20.20 -0.23 8.75
N GLY A 111 -20.19 1.12 8.71
CA GLY A 111 -19.97 2.02 9.85
C GLY A 111 -18.55 1.97 10.40
N ARG A 112 -17.55 1.69 9.57
CA ARG A 112 -16.16 1.53 9.98
C ARG A 112 -15.21 2.04 8.91
N ASP A 113 -14.28 2.91 9.33
CA ASP A 113 -13.15 3.33 8.51
C ASP A 113 -12.00 2.33 8.63
N GLU A 114 -11.32 2.08 7.55
CA GLU A 114 -10.13 1.26 7.50
C GLU A 114 -8.88 2.05 7.89
N ALA A 115 -7.89 1.39 8.48
CA ALA A 115 -6.68 2.07 8.89
C ALA A 115 -5.43 1.21 8.77
N LEU A 116 -4.34 1.82 8.33
CA LEU A 116 -2.99 1.26 8.39
C LEU A 116 -2.42 1.46 9.80
N CYS A 117 -1.97 0.38 10.43
CA CYS A 117 -1.30 0.44 11.72
C CYS A 117 0.17 0.82 11.51
N MET A 118 0.49 2.09 11.76
CA MET A 118 1.89 2.54 11.81
C MET A 118 2.48 2.20 13.17
N TYR A 119 3.80 2.38 13.33
CA TYR A 119 4.47 2.05 14.59
C TYR A 119 3.93 2.81 15.81
N ASP A 120 3.55 4.07 15.62
CA ASP A 120 3.12 5.00 16.67
C ASP A 120 1.64 5.42 16.60
N GLY A 121 0.84 4.79 15.74
CA GLY A 121 -0.57 5.13 15.60
C GLY A 121 -1.20 4.63 14.30
N LEU A 122 -2.27 5.28 13.88
CA LEU A 122 -3.03 4.89 12.69
C LEU A 122 -2.99 5.98 11.61
N ILE A 123 -3.00 5.56 10.36
CA ILE A 123 -3.38 6.41 9.21
C ILE A 123 -4.68 5.82 8.67
N ILE A 124 -5.76 6.59 8.74
CA ILE A 124 -7.07 6.18 8.28
C ILE A 124 -7.14 6.38 6.76
N ASP A 125 -7.91 5.55 6.10
CA ASP A 125 -8.07 5.59 4.65
C ASP A 125 -8.63 6.93 4.16
N ASP A 126 -9.55 7.58 4.90
CA ASP A 126 -10.01 8.94 4.62
C ASP A 126 -8.88 9.97 4.59
N GLU A 127 -7.92 9.87 5.51
CA GLU A 127 -6.76 10.78 5.52
C GLU A 127 -5.86 10.53 4.31
N ILE A 128 -5.74 9.27 3.89
CA ILE A 128 -5.01 8.91 2.66
C ILE A 128 -5.71 9.52 1.45
N ARG A 129 -7.04 9.35 1.37
CA ARG A 129 -7.88 9.89 0.28
C ARG A 129 -7.83 11.41 0.23
N GLU A 130 -7.95 12.09 1.39
CA GLU A 130 -7.82 13.54 1.48
C GLU A 130 -6.50 14.01 0.88
N ILE A 131 -5.39 13.40 1.28
CA ILE A 131 -4.07 13.77 0.76
C ILE A 131 -3.99 13.48 -0.75
N LEU A 132 -4.42 12.31 -1.20
CA LEU A 132 -4.35 11.89 -2.60
C LEU A 132 -5.36 12.60 -3.52
N SER A 133 -6.38 13.27 -2.98
CA SER A 133 -7.33 14.07 -3.77
C SER A 133 -6.65 15.12 -4.65
N SER A 134 -5.48 15.61 -4.21
CA SER A 134 -4.65 16.57 -4.93
C SER A 134 -3.58 15.94 -5.84
N PHE A 135 -3.58 14.61 -5.99
CA PHE A 135 -2.65 13.90 -6.87
C PHE A 135 -2.95 14.20 -8.35
N ASN A 136 -1.91 14.42 -9.16
CA ASN A 136 -2.08 14.77 -10.56
C ASN A 136 -2.60 13.56 -11.37
N LYS A 137 -3.79 13.69 -11.96
CA LYS A 137 -4.45 12.64 -12.74
C LYS A 137 -3.69 12.11 -13.96
N ASN A 138 -2.67 12.84 -14.43
CA ASN A 138 -1.81 12.40 -15.53
C ASN A 138 -0.56 11.66 -15.04
N ALA A 139 -0.26 11.70 -13.74
CA ALA A 139 0.80 10.94 -13.11
C ALA A 139 0.32 9.52 -12.78
N ARG A 140 1.24 8.64 -12.40
CA ARG A 140 0.92 7.26 -12.04
C ARG A 140 1.30 7.00 -10.60
N LEU A 141 0.38 6.40 -9.84
CA LEU A 141 0.61 5.90 -8.49
C LEU A 141 0.09 4.47 -8.38
N TRP A 142 0.93 3.59 -7.87
CA TRP A 142 0.54 2.24 -7.48
C TRP A 142 0.72 2.08 -5.97
N ILE A 143 -0.34 1.70 -5.30
CA ILE A 143 -0.33 1.38 -3.86
C ILE A 143 -0.54 -0.12 -3.71
N VAL A 144 0.29 -0.76 -2.89
CA VAL A 144 0.15 -2.16 -2.49
C VAL A 144 0.00 -2.20 -0.98
N ALA A 145 -1.17 -2.58 -0.49
CA ALA A 145 -1.46 -2.69 0.95
C ALA A 145 -1.68 -4.16 1.31
N ASP A 146 -0.61 -4.81 1.81
CA ASP A 146 -0.69 -6.20 2.28
C ASP A 146 -0.94 -6.23 3.79
N CYS A 147 -2.16 -5.87 4.17
CA CYS A 147 -2.68 -5.83 5.53
C CYS A 147 -4.17 -6.19 5.53
N CYS A 148 -4.75 -6.37 6.72
CA CYS A 148 -6.18 -6.69 6.89
C CYS A 148 -6.92 -5.48 7.44
N HIS A 149 -8.16 -5.31 7.00
CA HIS A 149 -9.06 -4.29 7.53
C HIS A 149 -10.24 -4.91 8.30
N SER A 150 -10.40 -6.24 8.28
CA SER A 150 -11.53 -6.95 8.89
C SER A 150 -11.47 -6.99 10.41
N GLY A 151 -12.54 -6.59 11.05
CA GLY A 151 -12.68 -6.50 12.51
C GLY A 151 -13.89 -7.23 13.11
N THR A 152 -14.35 -8.29 12.51
CA THR A 152 -15.50 -9.06 13.03
C THR A 152 -15.13 -10.07 14.12
N ILE A 153 -13.86 -10.27 14.41
CA ILE A 153 -13.39 -11.34 15.28
C ILE A 153 -12.80 -10.78 16.57
N THR A 154 -13.18 -11.40 17.71
CA THR A 154 -12.70 -11.01 19.03
C THR A 154 -11.20 -11.29 19.21
N ARG A 155 -10.52 -10.49 20.05
CA ARG A 155 -9.09 -10.63 20.37
C ARG A 155 -8.70 -12.07 20.76
N ASN A 156 -9.56 -12.76 21.50
CA ASN A 156 -9.32 -14.15 21.93
C ASN A 156 -9.31 -15.14 20.75
N PHE A 157 -10.07 -14.86 19.69
CA PHE A 157 -10.08 -15.71 18.51
C PHE A 157 -8.84 -15.49 17.62
N LEU A 158 -8.32 -14.26 17.56
CA LEU A 158 -7.07 -13.98 16.83
C LEU A 158 -5.87 -14.74 17.40
N GLU A 159 -5.82 -14.93 18.72
CA GLU A 159 -4.79 -15.74 19.37
C GLU A 159 -4.89 -17.21 18.99
N THR A 160 -6.07 -17.70 18.59
CA THR A 160 -6.28 -19.09 18.10
C THR A 160 -5.99 -19.24 16.60
N LEU A 161 -5.89 -18.14 15.85
CA LEU A 161 -5.58 -18.17 14.42
C LEU A 161 -4.08 -18.29 14.11
N TYR A 162 -3.21 -18.19 15.13
CA TYR A 162 -1.81 -18.54 14.93
C TYR A 162 -1.71 -20.05 14.70
N ASP A 163 -1.43 -20.42 13.47
CA ASP A 163 -1.22 -21.81 13.11
C ASP A 163 0.28 -22.12 13.19
N GLU A 164 0.68 -22.87 14.22
CA GLU A 164 2.08 -23.25 14.42
C GLU A 164 2.60 -24.18 13.31
N GLU A 165 1.74 -25.04 12.73
CA GLU A 165 2.11 -25.92 11.62
C GLU A 165 2.35 -25.12 10.34
N LEU A 166 1.48 -24.16 10.04
CA LEU A 166 1.61 -23.27 8.88
C LEU A 166 2.58 -22.12 9.12
N LYS A 167 2.98 -21.86 10.38
CA LYS A 167 3.77 -20.69 10.77
C LYS A 167 3.18 -19.41 10.16
N ALA A 168 1.88 -19.21 10.33
CA ALA A 168 1.16 -18.10 9.74
C ALA A 168 0.41 -17.29 10.81
N LYS A 169 0.32 -15.97 10.63
CA LYS A 169 -0.37 -15.03 11.51
C LYS A 169 -1.17 -14.03 10.68
N PRO A 170 -2.42 -13.69 11.08
CA PRO A 170 -3.18 -12.65 10.40
C PRO A 170 -2.54 -11.26 10.61
N ARG A 171 -2.55 -10.43 9.58
CA ARG A 171 -2.05 -9.04 9.59
C ARG A 171 -3.10 -8.06 10.11
N TYR A 172 -3.74 -8.41 11.20
CA TYR A 172 -4.77 -7.59 11.85
C TYR A 172 -4.41 -7.30 13.30
N MET A 173 -4.58 -6.04 13.72
CA MET A 173 -4.39 -5.59 15.08
C MET A 173 -5.64 -4.86 15.55
N PRO A 174 -6.38 -5.40 16.55
CA PRO A 174 -7.51 -4.68 17.11
C PRO A 174 -7.06 -3.33 17.69
N PRO A 175 -7.81 -2.23 17.48
CA PRO A 175 -7.46 -0.95 18.07
C PRO A 175 -7.53 -1.04 19.59
N SER A 176 -6.60 -0.39 20.29
CA SER A 176 -6.66 -0.29 21.75
C SER A 176 -7.73 0.71 22.18
N ASP A 177 -8.25 0.56 23.42
CA ASP A 177 -9.22 1.50 23.99
C ASP A 177 -8.66 2.93 24.07
N ASP A 178 -7.36 3.07 24.37
CA ASP A 178 -6.67 4.37 24.40
C ASP A 178 -6.63 5.01 23.01
N LEU A 179 -6.38 4.19 21.96
CA LEU A 179 -6.36 4.65 20.59
C LEU A 179 -7.75 5.08 20.12
N LEU A 180 -8.78 4.30 20.43
CA LEU A 180 -10.18 4.65 20.14
C LEU A 180 -10.60 5.94 20.89
N ALA A 181 -10.16 6.12 22.14
CA ALA A 181 -10.42 7.34 22.91
C ALA A 181 -9.78 8.58 22.25
N LEU A 182 -8.55 8.46 21.75
CA LEU A 182 -7.87 9.54 21.02
C LEU A 182 -8.59 9.88 19.70
N MET A 183 -9.16 8.91 19.04
CA MET A 183 -9.87 9.11 17.77
C MET A 183 -11.23 9.79 17.93
N ASN A 184 -11.93 9.56 19.05
CA ASN A 184 -13.19 10.25 19.36
C ASN A 184 -13.02 11.78 19.51
N ILE A 185 -11.78 12.30 19.54
CA ILE A 185 -11.46 13.74 19.58
C ILE A 185 -11.30 14.30 18.14
N ARG A 186 -11.25 13.45 17.10
CA ARG A 186 -11.08 13.90 15.71
C ARG A 186 -12.27 14.72 15.22
N GLN A 187 -11.97 15.76 14.48
CA GLN A 187 -12.99 16.43 13.66
C GLN A 187 -13.40 15.50 12.53
N LYS A 188 -14.70 15.41 12.28
CA LYS A 188 -15.26 14.69 11.15
C LYS A 188 -14.65 15.21 9.85
N SER A 189 -14.09 14.33 9.06
CA SER A 189 -13.81 14.58 7.66
C SER A 189 -15.11 14.31 6.89
N TYR A 190 -15.48 15.18 5.97
CA TYR A 190 -16.65 14.98 5.10
C TYR A 190 -16.20 14.62 3.68
N ILE A 191 -15.24 13.72 3.57
CA ILE A 191 -14.76 13.26 2.28
C ILE A 191 -15.52 11.98 1.95
N VAL A 192 -16.41 12.08 0.97
CA VAL A 192 -17.12 10.91 0.42
C VAL A 192 -16.09 9.99 -0.24
N ARG A 193 -16.17 8.69 0.03
CA ARG A 193 -15.35 7.67 -0.63
C ARG A 193 -15.43 7.84 -2.15
N PRO A 194 -14.30 8.08 -2.85
CA PRO A 194 -14.33 8.20 -4.28
C PRO A 194 -14.76 6.87 -4.90
N GLN A 195 -15.60 6.94 -5.91
CA GLN A 195 -15.84 5.76 -6.74
C GLN A 195 -14.55 5.37 -7.46
N GLU A 196 -14.39 4.11 -7.83
CA GLU A 196 -13.18 3.62 -8.53
C GLU A 196 -12.82 4.47 -9.77
N GLU A 197 -13.84 5.02 -10.44
CA GLU A 197 -13.68 5.88 -11.62
C GLU A 197 -13.02 7.23 -11.30
N ASP A 198 -13.04 7.64 -10.04
CA ASP A 198 -12.45 8.91 -9.58
C ASP A 198 -11.07 8.72 -8.93
N MET A 199 -10.66 7.50 -8.63
CA MET A 199 -9.35 7.21 -8.05
C MET A 199 -8.22 7.60 -9.01
N ASN A 200 -7.19 8.23 -8.48
CA ASN A 200 -5.99 8.60 -9.26
C ASN A 200 -4.90 7.51 -9.21
N GLU A 201 -4.95 6.67 -8.21
CA GLU A 201 -4.06 5.53 -7.98
C GLU A 201 -4.66 4.22 -8.49
N ILE A 202 -3.79 3.20 -8.58
CA ILE A 202 -4.17 1.79 -8.59
C ILE A 202 -3.84 1.25 -7.20
N LEU A 203 -4.81 0.61 -6.56
CA LEU A 203 -4.67 -0.02 -5.25
C LEU A 203 -4.79 -1.53 -5.38
N LEU A 204 -3.78 -2.26 -4.89
CA LEU A 204 -3.81 -3.71 -4.73
C LEU A 204 -3.80 -4.02 -3.23
N THR A 205 -4.90 -4.60 -2.72
CA THR A 205 -5.02 -5.00 -1.32
C THR A 205 -4.86 -6.50 -1.13
N GLY A 206 -4.47 -6.89 0.10
CA GLY A 206 -4.17 -8.29 0.43
C GLY A 206 -5.40 -9.17 0.55
N SER A 207 -6.56 -8.64 0.92
CA SER A 207 -7.80 -9.39 1.19
C SER A 207 -9.03 -8.51 1.03
N LEU A 208 -10.20 -9.13 1.01
CA LEU A 208 -11.48 -8.45 1.24
C LEU A 208 -11.56 -7.91 2.67
N ASP A 209 -12.44 -6.91 2.89
CA ASP A 209 -12.70 -6.30 4.21
C ASP A 209 -13.18 -7.32 5.26
N SER A 210 -13.77 -8.42 4.85
CA SER A 210 -14.23 -9.52 5.71
C SER A 210 -13.20 -10.62 5.92
N GLU A 211 -12.01 -10.52 5.35
CA GLU A 211 -10.98 -11.57 5.33
C GLU A 211 -9.67 -11.08 5.96
N TYR A 212 -8.75 -12.03 6.20
CA TYR A 212 -7.41 -11.75 6.71
C TYR A 212 -6.35 -11.91 5.65
N SER A 213 -5.42 -10.95 5.56
CA SER A 213 -4.14 -11.10 4.91
C SER A 213 -3.16 -11.82 5.84
N TRP A 214 -2.30 -12.67 5.29
CA TRP A 214 -1.50 -13.59 6.09
C TRP A 214 -0.01 -13.28 6.01
N ASP A 215 0.61 -13.14 7.21
CA ASP A 215 2.06 -13.18 7.42
C ASP A 215 2.48 -14.63 7.61
N ALA A 216 3.14 -15.22 6.64
CA ALA A 216 3.35 -16.65 6.61
C ALA A 216 4.77 -17.06 6.19
N PHE A 217 5.20 -18.25 6.62
CA PHE A 217 6.44 -18.85 6.16
C PHE A 217 6.24 -19.52 4.81
N ILE A 218 6.69 -18.87 3.75
CA ILE A 218 6.53 -19.32 2.37
C ILE A 218 7.89 -19.31 1.69
N ASP A 219 8.24 -20.41 1.04
CA ASP A 219 9.48 -20.51 0.23
C ASP A 219 10.75 -20.12 1.00
N GLY A 220 10.85 -20.60 2.26
CA GLY A 220 12.05 -20.48 3.09
C GLY A 220 12.15 -19.20 3.92
N LYS A 221 11.18 -18.28 3.86
CA LYS A 221 11.16 -17.06 4.67
C LYS A 221 9.74 -16.61 5.03
N PHE A 222 9.62 -15.77 6.06
CA PHE A 222 8.35 -15.10 6.37
C PHE A 222 8.09 -13.97 5.39
N GLN A 223 6.87 -13.89 4.88
CA GLN A 223 6.40 -12.87 3.94
C GLN A 223 4.86 -12.89 3.83
N GLY A 224 4.27 -11.85 3.30
CA GLY A 224 2.85 -11.80 3.02
C GLY A 224 2.47 -12.73 1.86
N ALA A 225 1.38 -13.46 2.00
CA ALA A 225 0.98 -14.41 0.97
C ALA A 225 0.64 -13.71 -0.36
N MET A 226 -0.08 -12.58 -0.32
CA MET A 226 -0.36 -11.79 -1.53
C MET A 226 0.94 -11.21 -2.10
N SER A 227 1.76 -10.56 -1.31
CA SER A 227 3.05 -9.98 -1.73
C SER A 227 3.98 -11.02 -2.35
N TYR A 228 4.04 -12.24 -1.80
CA TYR A 228 4.83 -13.33 -2.37
C TYR A 228 4.40 -13.67 -3.80
N HIS A 229 3.11 -13.94 -4.00
CA HIS A 229 2.59 -14.32 -5.32
C HIS A 229 2.73 -13.16 -6.32
N ALA A 230 2.39 -11.94 -5.94
CA ALA A 230 2.50 -10.76 -6.79
C ALA A 230 3.95 -10.55 -7.27
N LYS A 231 4.92 -10.51 -6.34
CA LYS A 231 6.34 -10.35 -6.68
C LYS A 231 6.88 -11.47 -7.58
N LYS A 232 6.49 -12.71 -7.32
CA LYS A 232 6.89 -13.88 -8.14
C LYS A 232 6.34 -13.81 -9.56
N ILE A 233 5.07 -13.43 -9.72
CA ILE A 233 4.43 -13.28 -11.02
C ILE A 233 5.08 -12.15 -11.81
N ILE A 234 5.33 -10.99 -11.20
CA ILE A 234 5.98 -9.85 -11.85
C ILE A 234 7.39 -10.20 -12.33
N ARG A 235 8.20 -10.88 -11.50
CA ARG A 235 9.56 -11.30 -11.88
C ARG A 235 9.55 -12.20 -13.12
N ASN A 236 8.54 -13.06 -13.24
CA ASN A 236 8.40 -13.96 -14.39
C ASN A 236 7.75 -13.28 -15.63
N ASN A 237 7.09 -12.15 -15.45
CA ASN A 237 6.35 -11.42 -16.48
C ASN A 237 6.58 -9.90 -16.36
N PRO A 238 7.76 -9.38 -16.69
CA PRO A 238 8.12 -7.97 -16.43
C PRO A 238 7.29 -6.95 -17.21
N GLY A 239 6.51 -7.36 -18.19
CA GLY A 239 5.58 -6.50 -18.95
C GLY A 239 4.11 -6.69 -18.59
N ILE A 240 3.82 -7.33 -17.44
CA ILE A 240 2.45 -7.61 -17.00
C ILE A 240 1.68 -6.32 -16.69
N THR A 241 0.38 -6.31 -16.96
CA THR A 241 -0.55 -5.22 -16.58
C THR A 241 -1.15 -5.48 -15.21
N PHE A 242 -1.74 -4.45 -14.58
CA PHE A 242 -2.31 -4.59 -13.23
C PHE A 242 -3.46 -5.61 -13.20
N ASP A 243 -4.38 -5.55 -14.17
CA ASP A 243 -5.49 -6.50 -14.31
C ASP A 243 -5.01 -7.95 -14.45
N LYS A 244 -3.98 -8.16 -15.30
CA LYS A 244 -3.39 -9.49 -15.47
C LYS A 244 -2.64 -9.95 -14.24
N LEU A 245 -1.89 -9.05 -13.55
CA LEU A 245 -1.28 -9.41 -12.28
C LEU A 245 -2.32 -9.88 -11.29
N HIS A 246 -3.39 -9.11 -11.11
CA HIS A 246 -4.48 -9.47 -10.21
C HIS A 246 -5.10 -10.83 -10.60
N ALA A 247 -5.43 -11.03 -11.88
CA ALA A 247 -5.97 -12.30 -12.37
C ALA A 247 -5.02 -13.49 -12.12
N GLU A 248 -3.70 -13.30 -12.27
CA GLU A 248 -2.72 -14.35 -11.98
C GLU A 248 -2.59 -14.63 -10.47
N VAL A 249 -2.58 -13.59 -9.61
CA VAL A 249 -2.59 -13.75 -8.15
C VAL A 249 -3.82 -14.51 -7.69
N ARG A 250 -4.99 -14.21 -8.28
CA ARG A 250 -6.28 -14.86 -7.98
C ARG A 250 -6.34 -16.36 -8.35
N LYS A 251 -5.37 -16.89 -9.09
CA LYS A 251 -5.23 -18.34 -9.31
C LYS A 251 -4.63 -19.06 -8.10
N PHE A 252 -3.93 -18.35 -7.22
CA PHE A 252 -3.29 -18.89 -6.03
C PHE A 252 -4.03 -18.53 -4.74
N LEU A 253 -4.75 -17.40 -4.74
CA LEU A 253 -5.48 -16.86 -3.60
C LEU A 253 -6.93 -16.50 -4.00
N PRO A 254 -7.97 -16.86 -3.18
CA PRO A 254 -7.85 -17.58 -1.92
C PRO A 254 -7.43 -19.04 -2.10
N SER A 255 -6.73 -19.56 -1.10
CA SER A 255 -6.38 -20.97 -1.03
C SER A 255 -6.88 -21.57 0.29
N ARG A 256 -6.82 -22.92 0.42
CA ARG A 256 -7.13 -23.55 1.71
C ARG A 256 -6.18 -23.10 2.83
N GLN A 257 -4.93 -22.83 2.47
CA GLN A 257 -3.89 -22.38 3.42
C GLN A 257 -4.02 -20.90 3.75
N PHE A 258 -4.32 -20.07 2.75
CA PHE A 258 -4.45 -18.61 2.88
C PHE A 258 -5.80 -18.19 2.29
N PRO A 259 -6.88 -18.20 3.09
CA PRO A 259 -8.22 -17.83 2.63
C PRO A 259 -8.34 -16.31 2.58
N GLN A 260 -7.59 -15.67 1.68
CA GLN A 260 -7.59 -14.24 1.41
C GLN A 260 -7.85 -13.99 -0.07
N THR A 261 -8.64 -12.97 -0.35
CA THR A 261 -9.09 -12.60 -1.69
C THR A 261 -8.52 -11.23 -2.04
N PRO A 262 -7.34 -11.15 -2.67
CA PRO A 262 -6.77 -9.87 -3.10
C PRO A 262 -7.71 -9.07 -3.98
N GLN A 263 -7.74 -7.74 -3.79
CA GLN A 263 -8.57 -6.81 -4.56
C GLN A 263 -7.70 -5.89 -5.41
N LEU A 264 -8.26 -5.43 -6.52
CA LEU A 264 -7.62 -4.44 -7.39
C LEU A 264 -8.62 -3.33 -7.67
N GLU A 265 -8.34 -2.15 -7.16
CA GLU A 265 -9.17 -0.96 -7.29
C GLU A 265 -8.48 0.11 -8.14
N GLY A 266 -9.28 0.99 -8.72
CA GLY A 266 -8.83 2.08 -9.56
C GLY A 266 -9.51 2.10 -10.92
N ARG A 267 -9.29 3.16 -11.67
CA ARG A 267 -9.92 3.34 -13.00
C ARG A 267 -9.60 2.18 -13.93
N GLU A 268 -10.60 1.64 -14.61
CA GLU A 268 -10.44 0.55 -15.58
C GLU A 268 -9.35 0.85 -16.64
N GLN A 269 -9.30 2.08 -17.12
CA GLN A 269 -8.27 2.50 -18.09
C GLN A 269 -6.84 2.45 -17.52
N ASN A 270 -6.67 2.51 -16.21
CA ASN A 270 -5.37 2.41 -15.55
C ASN A 270 -5.00 0.95 -15.26
N LYS A 271 -5.98 0.09 -14.98
CA LYS A 271 -5.77 -1.34 -14.70
C LYS A 271 -5.13 -2.09 -15.88
N VAL A 272 -5.38 -1.66 -17.12
CA VAL A 272 -4.79 -2.25 -18.34
C VAL A 272 -3.39 -1.74 -18.66
N LEU A 273 -2.85 -0.79 -17.90
CA LEU A 273 -1.47 -0.30 -18.09
C LEU A 273 -0.46 -1.32 -17.55
N LYS A 274 0.74 -1.32 -18.13
CA LYS A 274 1.87 -2.08 -17.60
C LYS A 274 2.27 -1.52 -16.24
N ILE A 275 2.69 -2.41 -15.33
CA ILE A 275 3.11 -2.01 -13.99
C ILE A 275 4.38 -1.15 -14.05
N PHE A 276 5.36 -1.54 -14.88
CA PHE A 276 6.65 -0.87 -15.04
C PHE A 276 6.90 -0.37 -16.47
#